data_c0dc5cc7fe4e572a57ef0f589f76c11e
#
_entry.id   c0dc5cc7fe4e572a57ef0f589f76c11e
#
_cell.length_a   1.000
_cell.length_b   1.000
_cell.length_c   1.000
_cell.angle_alpha   90.00
_cell.angle_beta   90.00
_cell.angle_gamma   90.00
#
_symmetry.space_group_name_H-M   'P 1'
#
loop_
_entity.id
_entity.type
_entity.pdbx_description
1 polymer ?
#
loop_
_entity_poly.entity_id
_entity_poly.type
_entity_poly.pdbx_seq_one_letter_code
_entity_poly.pdbx_strand_id
1 'polypeptide(L)'
;MPKYISLILLIVLSNAQDDIFHIELTNERNYPVFINAKGDYNIKAGRTQRVFKVNGITNNSKVERIEWRTKNAFSWNDGTRSVDFPVVKSLTYTKKGVGTSMVGLLPEMKGSTVSIYGFYKGQIDSVKIHIQ
;
A
#
# COMPACT_ATOMS: atom_id res chain seq x y z
N MET A 1 -40.77 -9.68 17.46
CA MET A 1 -39.95 -9.12 18.52
C MET A 1 -38.84 -8.29 17.93
N PRO A 2 -38.93 -6.94 17.96
CA PRO A 2 -37.90 -6.09 17.34
C PRO A 2 -36.54 -6.25 17.97
N LYS A 3 -36.45 -6.54 19.25
CA LYS A 3 -35.18 -6.69 19.97
C LYS A 3 -34.31 -7.81 19.44
N TYR A 4 -34.92 -8.93 19.05
CA TYR A 4 -34.18 -10.07 18.53
C TYR A 4 -33.64 -9.82 17.12
N ILE A 5 -34.44 -9.14 16.29
CA ILE A 5 -34.05 -8.77 14.93
C ILE A 5 -32.83 -7.83 14.99
N SER A 6 -32.86 -6.83 15.87
CA SER A 6 -31.73 -5.90 16.04
C SER A 6 -30.46 -6.61 16.48
N LEU A 7 -30.57 -7.59 17.38
CA LEU A 7 -29.42 -8.37 17.83
C LEU A 7 -28.78 -9.18 16.71
N ILE A 8 -29.59 -9.80 15.88
CA ILE A 8 -29.12 -10.56 14.72
C ILE A 8 -28.39 -9.65 13.75
N LEU A 9 -28.91 -8.45 13.47
CA LEU A 9 -28.28 -7.45 12.61
C LEU A 9 -26.92 -7.03 13.16
N LEU A 10 -26.78 -6.82 14.46
CA LEU A 10 -25.51 -6.47 15.08
C LEU A 10 -24.47 -7.57 14.90
N ILE A 11 -24.84 -8.82 15.04
CA ILE A 11 -23.94 -9.95 14.82
C ILE A 11 -23.45 -9.99 13.38
N VAL A 12 -24.34 -9.79 12.41
CA VAL A 12 -23.99 -9.76 10.99
C VAL A 12 -23.04 -8.60 10.68
N LEU A 13 -23.29 -7.42 11.23
CA LEU A 13 -22.41 -6.26 11.05
C LEU A 13 -21.03 -6.49 11.66
N SER A 14 -20.93 -7.11 12.84
CA SER A 14 -19.65 -7.46 13.44
C SER A 14 -18.85 -8.41 12.55
N ASN A 15 -19.49 -9.44 12.01
CA ASN A 15 -18.85 -10.38 11.11
C ASN A 15 -18.37 -9.72 9.82
N ALA A 16 -19.15 -8.76 9.28
CA ALA A 16 -18.78 -8.02 8.09
C ALA A 16 -17.58 -7.09 8.33
N GLN A 17 -17.33 -6.67 9.58
CA GLN A 17 -16.21 -5.81 9.95
C GLN A 17 -14.93 -6.58 10.24
N ASP A 18 -14.98 -7.91 10.37
CA ASP A 18 -13.83 -8.73 10.77
C ASP A 18 -12.74 -8.81 9.70
N ASP A 19 -12.98 -8.32 8.49
CA ASP A 19 -12.06 -8.44 7.36
C ASP A 19 -11.73 -7.08 6.75
N ILE A 20 -11.45 -6.09 7.58
CA ILE A 20 -11.04 -4.76 7.11
C ILE A 20 -9.60 -4.80 6.62
N PHE A 21 -9.41 -4.35 5.40
CA PHE A 21 -8.12 -4.31 4.73
C PHE A 21 -7.56 -2.89 4.70
N HIS A 22 -6.29 -2.74 5.04
CA HIS A 22 -5.57 -1.48 4.87
C HIS A 22 -4.12 -1.72 4.47
N ILE A 23 -3.47 -0.69 3.93
CA ILE A 23 -2.10 -0.74 3.46
C ILE A 23 -1.22 0.18 4.29
N GLU A 24 -0.04 -0.31 4.64
CA GLU A 24 0.99 0.47 5.32
C GLU A 24 2.32 0.33 4.59
N LEU A 25 3.08 1.41 4.56
CA LEU A 25 4.46 1.41 4.12
C LEU A 25 5.36 1.17 5.32
N THR A 26 6.32 0.27 5.18
CA THR A 26 7.34 0.02 6.21
C THR A 26 8.72 0.38 5.72
N ASN A 27 9.50 1.01 6.59
CA ASN A 27 10.83 1.52 6.30
C ASN A 27 11.87 0.78 7.16
N GLU A 28 12.16 -0.47 6.80
CA GLU A 28 13.10 -1.31 7.57
C GLU A 28 14.53 -0.82 7.50
N ARG A 29 14.90 -0.08 6.46
CA ARG A 29 16.27 0.40 6.24
C ARG A 29 16.51 1.80 6.78
N ASN A 30 15.54 2.38 7.46
CA ASN A 30 15.63 3.71 8.07
C ASN A 30 16.04 4.82 7.09
N TYR A 31 15.49 4.80 5.88
CA TYR A 31 15.64 5.91 4.97
C TYR A 31 14.92 7.16 5.50
N PRO A 32 15.33 8.36 5.06
CA PRO A 32 14.61 9.58 5.44
C PRO A 32 13.18 9.59 4.86
N VAL A 33 12.20 9.45 5.73
CA VAL A 33 10.77 9.42 5.40
C VAL A 33 10.01 10.21 6.43
N PHE A 34 9.04 11.01 5.99
CA PHE A 34 8.09 11.61 6.91
C PHE A 34 6.67 11.58 6.32
N ILE A 35 5.69 11.65 7.20
CA ILE A 35 4.28 11.63 6.81
C ILE A 35 3.77 13.05 6.88
N ASN A 36 3.18 13.55 5.77
CA ASN A 36 2.63 14.89 5.73
C ASN A 36 1.23 14.97 6.38
N ALA A 37 0.65 16.16 6.43
CA ALA A 37 -0.64 16.39 7.07
C ALA A 37 -1.80 15.62 6.43
N LYS A 38 -1.66 15.20 5.16
CA LYS A 38 -2.65 14.39 4.45
C LYS A 38 -2.49 12.89 4.69
N GLY A 39 -1.46 12.48 5.42
CA GLY A 39 -1.14 11.07 5.62
C GLY A 39 -0.33 10.44 4.48
N ASP A 40 0.16 11.23 3.53
CA ASP A 40 1.02 10.76 2.46
C ASP A 40 2.47 10.65 2.94
N TYR A 41 3.23 9.77 2.30
CA TYR A 41 4.65 9.60 2.58
C TYR A 41 5.47 10.56 1.73
N ASN A 42 6.39 11.27 2.36
CA ASN A 42 7.42 12.05 1.69
C ASN A 42 8.75 11.31 1.84
N ILE A 43 9.31 10.86 0.73
CA ILE A 43 10.52 10.04 0.71
C ILE A 43 11.57 10.73 -0.11
N LYS A 44 12.73 10.95 0.49
CA LYS A 44 13.86 11.54 -0.22
C LYS A 44 14.47 10.51 -1.16
N ALA A 45 14.65 10.89 -2.43
CA ALA A 45 15.34 10.05 -3.41
C ALA A 45 16.80 9.84 -2.98
N GLY A 46 17.29 8.62 -3.21
CA GLY A 46 18.69 8.27 -2.93
C GLY A 46 19.57 8.39 -4.17
N ARG A 47 20.83 8.05 -4.02
CA ARG A 47 21.77 7.91 -5.15
C ARG A 47 21.55 6.61 -5.91
N THR A 48 20.96 5.62 -5.24
CA THR A 48 20.62 4.31 -5.78
C THR A 48 19.17 4.02 -5.46
N GLN A 49 18.66 2.92 -5.95
CA GLN A 49 17.30 2.47 -5.66
C GLN A 49 17.11 2.31 -4.14
N ARG A 50 16.02 2.86 -3.64
CA ARG A 50 15.56 2.65 -2.27
C ARG A 50 14.37 1.70 -2.27
N VAL A 51 14.44 0.68 -1.44
CA VAL A 51 13.43 -0.38 -1.39
C VAL A 51 12.66 -0.30 -0.08
N PHE A 52 11.35 -0.34 -0.20
CA PHE A 52 10.42 -0.35 0.92
C PHE A 52 9.52 -1.56 0.83
N LYS A 53 8.97 -1.97 1.96
CA LYS A 53 7.88 -2.95 1.98
C LYS A 53 6.55 -2.25 2.11
N VAL A 54 5.57 -2.76 1.38
CA VAL A 54 4.18 -2.34 1.52
C VAL A 54 3.41 -3.54 2.05
N ASN A 55 2.75 -3.35 3.18
CA ASN A 55 2.00 -4.41 3.83
C ASN A 55 0.51 -4.18 3.66
N GLY A 56 -0.18 -5.20 3.16
CA GLY A 56 -1.63 -5.25 3.26
C GLY A 56 -2.01 -6.03 4.51
N ILE A 57 -2.79 -5.42 5.36
CA ILE A 57 -3.10 -5.92 6.69
C ILE A 57 -4.60 -6.15 6.80
N THR A 58 -4.99 -7.31 7.35
CA THR A 58 -6.36 -7.65 7.65
C THR A 58 -6.47 -8.17 9.08
N ASN A 59 -7.70 -8.35 9.55
CA ASN A 59 -7.95 -8.96 10.86
C ASN A 59 -7.91 -10.50 10.82
N ASN A 60 -7.77 -11.07 9.62
CA ASN A 60 -7.73 -12.52 9.46
C ASN A 60 -6.39 -13.11 9.86
N SER A 61 -6.40 -14.37 10.29
CA SER A 61 -5.19 -15.10 10.63
C SER A 61 -4.33 -15.45 9.41
N LYS A 62 -4.89 -15.35 8.20
CA LYS A 62 -4.22 -15.69 6.95
C LYS A 62 -4.66 -14.72 5.87
N VAL A 63 -3.69 -14.09 5.22
CA VAL A 63 -3.96 -13.26 4.04
C VAL A 63 -3.90 -14.14 2.81
N GLU A 64 -4.96 -14.10 2.01
CA GLU A 64 -4.97 -14.72 0.70
C GLU A 64 -4.20 -13.83 -0.29
N ARG A 65 -4.52 -13.90 -1.55
CA ARG A 65 -3.82 -13.14 -2.58
C ARG A 65 -4.22 -11.66 -2.54
N ILE A 66 -3.22 -10.78 -2.51
CA ILE A 66 -3.39 -9.35 -2.73
C ILE A 66 -2.90 -9.03 -4.14
N GLU A 67 -3.70 -8.28 -4.89
CA GLU A 67 -3.27 -7.75 -6.17
C GLU A 67 -2.70 -6.34 -5.95
N TRP A 68 -1.45 -6.15 -6.34
CA TRP A 68 -0.75 -4.88 -6.20
C TRP A 68 -0.66 -4.16 -7.53
N ARG A 69 -0.94 -2.87 -7.53
CA ARG A 69 -0.82 -2.02 -8.71
C ARG A 69 -0.22 -0.68 -8.36
N THR A 70 0.39 -0.04 -9.34
CA THR A 70 0.86 1.34 -9.22
C THR A 70 0.10 2.21 -10.20
N LYS A 71 -0.05 3.48 -9.83
CA LYS A 71 -0.61 4.50 -10.70
C LYS A 71 0.38 5.64 -10.82
N ASN A 72 0.43 6.24 -11.96
CA ASN A 72 1.29 7.31 -12.42
C ASN A 72 2.65 6.81 -12.87
N ALA A 73 2.91 7.07 -14.13
CA ALA A 73 4.22 7.02 -14.73
C ALA A 73 4.97 8.31 -14.41
N PHE A 74 6.27 8.26 -14.44
CA PHE A 74 7.10 9.45 -14.41
C PHE A 74 7.99 9.50 -15.63
N SER A 75 8.43 10.69 -16.01
CA SER A 75 9.38 10.86 -17.09
C SER A 75 10.74 11.25 -16.52
N TRP A 76 11.80 10.75 -17.16
CA TRP A 76 13.16 11.17 -16.84
C TRP A 76 13.38 12.63 -17.20
N ASN A 77 14.43 13.21 -16.64
CA ASN A 77 14.75 14.63 -16.84
C ASN A 77 14.98 15.00 -18.29
N ASP A 78 15.36 14.06 -19.14
CA ASP A 78 15.51 14.28 -20.58
C ASP A 78 14.18 14.29 -21.34
N GLY A 79 13.07 13.99 -20.69
CA GLY A 79 11.75 13.96 -21.29
C GLY A 79 11.50 12.83 -22.27
N THR A 80 12.48 11.95 -22.50
CA THR A 80 12.39 10.91 -23.53
C THR A 80 11.87 9.58 -23.01
N ARG A 81 11.82 9.39 -21.69
CA ARG A 81 11.37 8.14 -21.09
C ARG A 81 10.25 8.37 -20.12
N SER A 82 9.23 7.56 -20.24
CA SER A 82 8.24 7.39 -19.17
C SER A 82 8.21 5.92 -18.79
N VAL A 83 8.07 5.64 -17.53
CA VAL A 83 8.04 4.27 -17.01
C VAL A 83 6.95 4.14 -15.96
N ASP A 84 6.38 2.97 -15.88
CA ASP A 84 5.41 2.63 -14.85
C ASP A 84 6.17 2.28 -13.56
N PHE A 85 6.55 3.30 -12.83
CA PHE A 85 7.23 3.12 -11.56
C PHE A 85 6.34 3.61 -10.43
N PRO A 86 6.57 3.14 -9.23
CA PRO A 86 7.66 2.29 -8.76
C PRO A 86 7.52 0.84 -9.24
N VAL A 87 8.65 0.15 -9.27
CA VAL A 87 8.64 -1.29 -9.54
C VAL A 87 8.04 -2.00 -8.35
N VAL A 88 6.87 -2.57 -8.54
CA VAL A 88 6.18 -3.32 -7.51
C VAL A 88 6.32 -4.81 -7.83
N LYS A 89 6.97 -5.54 -6.94
CA LYS A 89 7.01 -6.99 -7.01
C LYS A 89 5.91 -7.55 -6.15
N SER A 90 5.05 -8.32 -6.76
CA SER A 90 3.94 -8.97 -6.06
C SER A 90 4.47 -10.16 -5.27
N LEU A 91 4.75 -9.94 -4.01
CA LEU A 91 5.13 -10.98 -3.07
C LEU A 91 4.05 -11.01 -1.98
N THR A 92 3.29 -12.07 -1.93
CA THR A 92 2.32 -12.24 -0.85
C THR A 92 2.82 -13.32 0.09
N TYR A 93 3.22 -12.92 1.27
CA TYR A 93 3.58 -13.86 2.32
C TYR A 93 2.39 -14.07 3.23
N THR A 94 2.05 -15.31 3.49
CA THR A 94 1.08 -15.64 4.52
C THR A 94 1.75 -15.54 5.90
N LYS A 95 1.85 -14.34 6.39
CA LYS A 95 2.10 -14.08 7.80
C LYS A 95 0.77 -13.64 8.39
N LYS A 96 0.48 -14.00 9.62
CA LYS A 96 -0.79 -13.74 10.29
C LYS A 96 -1.35 -12.34 9.96
N GLY A 97 -2.39 -12.31 9.16
CA GLY A 97 -3.05 -11.06 8.76
C GLY A 97 -2.25 -10.14 7.84
N VAL A 98 -1.09 -10.55 7.31
CA VAL A 98 -0.20 -9.66 6.53
C VAL A 98 0.19 -10.26 5.19
N GLY A 99 -0.06 -9.52 4.12
CA GLY A 99 0.51 -9.77 2.80
C GLY A 99 1.48 -8.65 2.44
N THR A 100 2.60 -8.99 1.80
CA THR A 100 3.68 -8.02 1.57
C THR A 100 4.02 -7.91 0.10
N SER A 101 4.31 -6.69 -0.34
CA SER A 101 4.93 -6.38 -1.61
C SER A 101 6.17 -5.54 -1.40
N MET A 102 7.07 -5.55 -2.37
CA MET A 102 8.28 -4.71 -2.38
C MET A 102 8.10 -3.58 -3.38
N VAL A 103 8.49 -2.39 -3.00
CA VAL A 103 8.49 -1.24 -3.89
C VAL A 103 9.88 -0.63 -3.97
N GLY A 104 10.36 -0.43 -5.19
CA GLY A 104 11.66 0.20 -5.44
C GLY A 104 11.48 1.60 -5.99
N LEU A 105 12.09 2.57 -5.35
CA LEU A 105 12.09 3.96 -5.79
C LEU A 105 13.46 4.30 -6.37
N LEU A 106 13.47 4.69 -7.65
CA LEU A 106 14.68 5.05 -8.37
C LEU A 106 15.04 6.52 -8.17
N PRO A 107 16.34 6.89 -8.27
CA PRO A 107 16.76 8.28 -8.18
C PRO A 107 16.08 9.20 -9.19
N GLU A 108 15.81 8.68 -10.39
CA GLU A 108 15.15 9.42 -11.48
C GLU A 108 13.72 9.82 -11.16
N MET A 109 13.12 9.20 -10.16
CA MET A 109 11.74 9.49 -9.74
C MET A 109 11.64 10.76 -8.89
N LYS A 110 12.73 11.42 -8.61
CA LYS A 110 12.73 12.67 -7.82
C LYS A 110 11.78 13.70 -8.44
N GLY A 111 10.92 14.27 -7.61
CA GLY A 111 9.89 15.21 -8.03
C GLY A 111 8.57 14.56 -8.46
N SER A 112 8.50 13.24 -8.48
CA SER A 112 7.29 12.51 -8.86
C SER A 112 6.44 12.14 -7.66
N THR A 113 5.16 11.92 -7.91
CA THR A 113 4.22 11.37 -6.94
C THR A 113 3.67 10.07 -7.49
N VAL A 114 3.77 9.02 -6.70
CA VAL A 114 3.28 7.70 -7.09
C VAL A 114 2.29 7.18 -6.08
N SER A 115 1.33 6.40 -6.57
CA SER A 115 0.34 5.74 -5.72
C SER A 115 0.45 4.23 -5.87
N ILE A 116 0.38 3.53 -4.77
CA ILE A 116 0.39 2.08 -4.73
C ILE A 116 -0.95 1.62 -4.20
N TYR A 117 -1.59 0.76 -4.97
CA TYR A 117 -2.91 0.21 -4.64
C TYR A 117 -2.79 -1.26 -4.29
N GLY A 118 -3.54 -1.68 -3.29
CA GLY A 118 -3.75 -3.09 -3.00
C GLY A 118 -5.22 -3.43 -3.13
N PHE A 119 -5.51 -4.54 -3.77
CA PHE A 119 -6.84 -5.07 -3.99
C PHE A 119 -6.97 -6.40 -3.25
N TYR A 120 -7.91 -6.47 -2.34
CA TYR A 120 -8.11 -7.66 -1.53
C TYR A 120 -9.59 -7.91 -1.29
N LYS A 121 -10.13 -9.01 -1.81
CA LYS A 121 -11.54 -9.41 -1.61
C LYS A 121 -12.53 -8.26 -1.79
N GLY A 122 -12.44 -7.54 -2.90
CA GLY A 122 -13.33 -6.42 -3.21
C GLY A 122 -13.02 -5.13 -2.47
N GLN A 123 -12.03 -5.11 -1.59
CA GLN A 123 -11.57 -3.91 -0.90
C GLN A 123 -10.35 -3.32 -1.61
N ILE A 124 -10.24 -2.02 -1.60
CA ILE A 124 -9.13 -1.27 -2.20
C ILE A 124 -8.60 -0.29 -1.16
N ASP A 125 -7.30 -0.29 -0.97
CA ASP A 125 -6.63 0.76 -0.23
C ASP A 125 -5.38 1.20 -0.98
N SER A 126 -4.84 2.35 -0.63
CA SER A 126 -3.70 2.91 -1.32
C SER A 126 -2.80 3.70 -0.38
N VAL A 127 -1.53 3.81 -0.77
CA VAL A 127 -0.57 4.74 -0.18
C VAL A 127 -0.04 5.64 -1.28
N LYS A 128 0.17 6.91 -0.96
CA LYS A 128 0.72 7.90 -1.86
C LYS A 128 2.10 8.31 -1.39
N ILE A 129 3.04 8.35 -2.32
CA ILE A 129 4.45 8.67 -2.05
C ILE A 129 4.86 9.86 -2.91
N HIS A 130 5.29 10.93 -2.24
CA HIS A 130 5.93 12.08 -2.89
C HIS A 130 7.44 11.91 -2.79
N ILE A 131 8.12 11.83 -3.92
CA ILE A 131 9.56 11.57 -3.99
C ILE A 131 10.29 12.89 -4.15
N GLN A 132 11.09 13.19 -3.19
CA GLN A 132 11.79 14.48 -3.09
C GLN A 132 13.28 14.37 -3.35
#